data_0f7050daab1a8c05dd0a21790a63ff6e
#
_entry.id   0f7050daab1a8c05dd0a21790a63ff6e
#
_cell.length_a   1.000
_cell.length_b   1.000
_cell.length_c   1.000
_cell.angle_alpha   90.00
_cell.angle_beta   90.00
_cell.angle_gamma   90.00
#
_symmetry.space_group_name_H-M   'P 1'
#
loop_
_entity.id
_entity.type
_entity.pdbx_description
1 polymer ?
#
loop_
_entity_poly.entity_id
_entity_poly.type
_entity_poly.pdbx_seq_one_letter_code
_entity_poly.pdbx_strand_id
1 'polypeptide(L)'
;MKAAFSWHGLPQYAARQIAAVLRRSKLDCPVIGSRPSVPVEGMERSLGRPVHWVDAEVPASWSRLGLEVPDVFFQSGWAYPAFSSLGDEVRAAGGKVCLLMDNNWRGDLRQMFGAPWYRIFQRRKFAAVFVPGKSGRRLARWYGVPDERIWEGMYGADPSIFFAGPPLDQRPKRILFVGQYVERKQCVQLARAFLSVADSLPEWKLEMYGSGPLKELIPIHPRIEVNGFVQPEQLGALYRSARIFALPSLSEAWGLVVHEAALSGCQLLLSEAIGSRQDFATSANAAVFRTGDVRSMAASLLKLAEAPTEQLSLAFSASVSVASSHGPEAFAASAEDIVRRLSL
;
A
#
# COMPACT_ATOMS: atom_id res chain seq x y z
N MET A 1 -16.35 -19.78 -15.81
CA MET A 1 -16.29 -19.35 -14.40
C MET A 1 -16.27 -17.83 -14.36
N LYS A 2 -17.08 -17.23 -13.49
CA LYS A 2 -17.24 -15.77 -13.35
C LYS A 2 -16.56 -15.33 -12.05
N ALA A 3 -15.75 -14.32 -12.11
CA ALA A 3 -15.17 -13.71 -10.92
C ALA A 3 -15.64 -12.25 -10.81
N ALA A 4 -15.58 -11.67 -9.62
CA ALA A 4 -15.87 -10.25 -9.41
C ALA A 4 -14.97 -9.69 -8.32
N PHE A 5 -14.65 -8.40 -8.40
CA PHE A 5 -13.88 -7.68 -7.42
C PHE A 5 -14.69 -6.60 -6.74
N SER A 6 -14.57 -6.47 -5.42
CA SER A 6 -14.98 -5.25 -4.74
C SER A 6 -13.77 -4.53 -4.13
N TRP A 7 -13.85 -3.20 -4.02
CA TRP A 7 -12.80 -2.40 -3.38
C TRP A 7 -13.37 -1.18 -2.67
N HIS A 8 -13.10 -1.12 -1.37
CA HIS A 8 -13.47 0.06 -0.60
C HIS A 8 -12.55 1.24 -0.93
N GLY A 9 -13.14 2.41 -1.23
CA GLY A 9 -12.38 3.58 -1.63
C GLY A 9 -11.48 3.30 -2.84
N LEU A 10 -12.01 2.63 -3.89
CA LEU A 10 -11.24 2.15 -5.04
C LEU A 10 -10.24 3.18 -5.55
N PRO A 11 -8.93 3.00 -5.34
CA PRO A 11 -7.90 3.92 -5.80
C PRO A 11 -7.37 3.51 -7.17
N GLN A 12 -6.65 4.41 -7.81
CA GLN A 12 -6.09 4.18 -9.15
C GLN A 12 -5.17 2.95 -9.22
N TYR A 13 -4.33 2.72 -8.19
CA TYR A 13 -3.44 1.55 -8.18
C TYR A 13 -4.20 0.22 -8.18
N ALA A 14 -5.31 0.13 -7.43
CA ALA A 14 -6.14 -1.08 -7.40
C ALA A 14 -6.83 -1.29 -8.74
N ALA A 15 -7.31 -0.22 -9.38
CA ALA A 15 -7.86 -0.30 -10.74
C ALA A 15 -6.82 -0.85 -11.74
N ARG A 16 -5.55 -0.42 -11.67
CA ARG A 16 -4.45 -0.94 -12.51
C ARG A 16 -4.15 -2.42 -12.23
N GLN A 17 -4.20 -2.85 -10.97
CA GLN A 17 -4.02 -4.25 -10.59
C GLN A 17 -5.14 -5.14 -11.13
N ILE A 18 -6.40 -4.72 -10.96
CA ILE A 18 -7.55 -5.44 -11.51
C ILE A 18 -7.49 -5.45 -13.04
N ALA A 19 -7.08 -4.34 -13.67
CA ALA A 19 -6.88 -4.30 -15.13
C ALA A 19 -5.84 -5.33 -15.61
N ALA A 20 -4.80 -5.61 -14.84
CA ALA A 20 -3.85 -6.67 -15.17
C ALA A 20 -4.50 -8.07 -15.15
N VAL A 21 -5.38 -8.34 -14.18
CA VAL A 21 -6.18 -9.58 -14.16
C VAL A 21 -7.02 -9.69 -15.42
N LEU A 22 -7.75 -8.62 -15.78
CA LEU A 22 -8.62 -8.60 -16.95
C LEU A 22 -7.86 -8.85 -18.26
N ARG A 23 -6.66 -8.29 -18.39
CA ARG A 23 -5.80 -8.52 -19.58
C ARG A 23 -5.31 -9.96 -19.67
N ARG A 24 -4.86 -10.54 -18.53
CA ARG A 24 -4.28 -11.88 -18.50
C ARG A 24 -5.30 -12.99 -18.67
N SER A 25 -6.36 -12.93 -17.87
CA SER A 25 -7.31 -14.04 -17.73
C SER A 25 -8.42 -14.04 -18.79
N LYS A 26 -8.61 -12.92 -19.53
CA LYS A 26 -9.75 -12.68 -20.42
C LYS A 26 -11.11 -12.90 -19.73
N LEU A 27 -11.13 -12.89 -18.39
CA LEU A 27 -12.35 -13.02 -17.59
C LEU A 27 -13.16 -11.73 -17.66
N ASP A 28 -14.45 -11.86 -17.83
CA ASP A 28 -15.35 -10.74 -17.59
C ASP A 28 -15.58 -10.64 -16.07
N CYS A 29 -14.87 -9.72 -15.41
CA CYS A 29 -14.93 -9.54 -13.98
C CYS A 29 -15.53 -8.16 -13.69
N PRO A 30 -16.80 -8.05 -13.30
CA PRO A 30 -17.34 -6.79 -12.83
C PRO A 30 -16.59 -6.28 -11.60
N VAL A 31 -16.45 -4.96 -11.53
CA VAL A 31 -15.77 -4.27 -10.44
C VAL A 31 -16.75 -3.40 -9.70
N ILE A 32 -16.90 -3.65 -8.40
CA ILE A 32 -17.76 -2.91 -7.50
C ILE A 32 -16.86 -2.03 -6.62
N GLY A 33 -17.10 -0.74 -6.57
CA GLY A 33 -16.26 0.20 -5.80
C GLY A 33 -17.06 1.15 -4.93
N SER A 34 -16.50 1.58 -3.80
CA SER A 34 -16.93 2.83 -3.18
C SER A 34 -15.98 3.96 -3.56
N ARG A 35 -16.46 5.21 -3.50
CA ARG A 35 -15.67 6.38 -3.85
C ARG A 35 -14.48 6.56 -2.89
N PRO A 36 -13.29 6.92 -3.38
CA PRO A 36 -12.14 7.21 -2.53
C PRO A 36 -12.32 8.52 -1.75
N SER A 37 -11.73 8.60 -0.57
CA SER A 37 -11.72 9.82 0.26
C SER A 37 -10.71 10.89 -0.20
N VAL A 38 -9.78 10.52 -1.07
CA VAL A 38 -8.78 11.42 -1.68
C VAL A 38 -9.17 11.74 -3.11
N PRO A 39 -8.80 12.92 -3.67
CA PRO A 39 -9.20 13.35 -5.01
C PRO A 39 -8.39 12.64 -6.12
N VAL A 40 -8.40 11.31 -6.12
CA VAL A 40 -7.77 10.50 -7.17
C VAL A 40 -8.76 10.29 -8.30
N GLU A 41 -8.31 10.44 -9.53
CA GLU A 41 -9.12 10.32 -10.75
C GLU A 41 -8.61 9.18 -11.65
N GLY A 42 -9.36 8.88 -12.70
CA GLY A 42 -8.91 7.99 -13.77
C GLY A 42 -9.01 6.49 -13.46
N MET A 43 -9.75 6.07 -12.42
CA MET A 43 -9.90 4.64 -12.09
C MET A 43 -10.52 3.85 -13.23
N GLU A 44 -11.64 4.33 -13.80
CA GLU A 44 -12.31 3.66 -14.91
C GLU A 44 -11.47 3.65 -16.19
N ARG A 45 -10.71 4.72 -16.43
CA ARG A 45 -9.74 4.76 -17.55
C ARG A 45 -8.64 3.72 -17.35
N SER A 46 -8.08 3.62 -16.14
CA SER A 46 -7.04 2.63 -15.80
C SER A 46 -7.57 1.20 -15.88
N LEU A 47 -8.83 1.00 -15.51
CA LEU A 47 -9.51 -0.30 -15.55
C LEU A 47 -9.92 -0.71 -16.98
N GLY A 48 -10.17 0.26 -17.86
CA GLY A 48 -10.69 0.05 -19.22
C GLY A 48 -12.18 -0.30 -19.26
N ARG A 49 -12.91 -0.07 -18.16
CA ARG A 49 -14.35 -0.34 -18.04
C ARG A 49 -15.00 0.47 -16.92
N PRO A 50 -16.34 0.61 -16.93
CA PRO A 50 -17.07 1.27 -15.84
C PRO A 50 -16.96 0.48 -14.52
N VAL A 51 -17.08 1.21 -13.41
CA VAL A 51 -17.16 0.68 -12.05
C VAL A 51 -18.60 0.77 -11.57
N HIS A 52 -19.10 -0.29 -10.94
CA HIS A 52 -20.39 -0.26 -10.24
C HIS A 52 -20.20 0.41 -8.87
N TRP A 53 -20.46 1.72 -8.83
CA TRP A 53 -20.28 2.51 -7.62
C TRP A 53 -21.38 2.26 -6.60
N VAL A 54 -21.01 1.94 -5.37
CA VAL A 54 -21.92 1.69 -4.24
C VAL A 54 -21.53 2.54 -3.03
N ASP A 55 -22.51 2.80 -2.17
CA ASP A 55 -22.26 3.24 -0.82
C ASP A 55 -21.83 2.02 0.02
N ALA A 56 -20.62 2.05 0.58
CA ALA A 56 -20.09 0.93 1.33
C ALA A 56 -20.90 0.59 2.59
N GLU A 57 -21.60 1.58 3.17
CA GLU A 57 -22.37 1.45 4.41
C GLU A 57 -23.80 0.93 4.16
N VAL A 58 -24.24 0.83 2.91
CA VAL A 58 -25.57 0.38 2.53
C VAL A 58 -25.49 -1.02 1.90
N PRO A 59 -26.25 -2.03 2.40
CA PRO A 59 -26.27 -3.36 1.80
C PRO A 59 -26.61 -3.32 0.32
N ALA A 60 -25.80 -3.99 -0.50
CA ALA A 60 -25.98 -4.13 -1.94
C ALA A 60 -26.44 -5.56 -2.30
N SER A 61 -27.00 -5.74 -3.49
CA SER A 61 -27.31 -7.06 -4.06
C SER A 61 -26.92 -7.14 -5.54
N TRP A 62 -26.53 -8.32 -5.98
CA TRP A 62 -26.13 -8.55 -7.39
C TRP A 62 -27.26 -8.19 -8.36
N SER A 63 -28.50 -8.57 -8.03
CA SER A 63 -29.67 -8.27 -8.87
C SER A 63 -29.93 -6.77 -9.02
N ARG A 64 -29.78 -5.98 -7.93
CA ARG A 64 -29.94 -4.52 -8.00
C ARG A 64 -28.84 -3.83 -8.79
N LEU A 65 -27.64 -4.43 -8.84
CA LEU A 65 -26.55 -3.95 -9.68
C LEU A 65 -26.69 -4.38 -11.15
N GLY A 66 -27.71 -5.18 -11.50
CA GLY A 66 -27.87 -5.75 -12.83
C GLY A 66 -26.80 -6.78 -13.20
N LEU A 67 -26.21 -7.43 -12.19
CA LEU A 67 -25.10 -8.37 -12.34
C LEU A 67 -25.53 -9.79 -11.94
N GLU A 68 -24.92 -10.78 -12.58
CA GLU A 68 -25.04 -12.16 -12.15
C GLU A 68 -24.14 -12.44 -10.94
N VAL A 69 -24.56 -13.36 -10.07
CA VAL A 69 -23.77 -13.81 -8.93
C VAL A 69 -22.53 -14.55 -9.45
N PRO A 70 -21.30 -14.15 -9.06
CA PRO A 70 -20.07 -14.79 -9.53
C PRO A 70 -19.78 -16.10 -8.79
N ASP A 71 -18.98 -16.95 -9.41
CA ASP A 71 -18.46 -18.18 -8.78
C ASP A 71 -17.40 -17.86 -7.70
N VAL A 72 -16.59 -16.81 -7.95
CA VAL A 72 -15.55 -16.32 -7.03
C VAL A 72 -15.67 -14.80 -6.86
N PHE A 73 -15.77 -14.37 -5.61
CA PHE A 73 -15.85 -12.95 -5.25
C PHE A 73 -14.67 -12.51 -4.39
N PHE A 74 -13.91 -11.54 -4.87
CA PHE A 74 -12.87 -10.86 -4.11
C PHE A 74 -13.50 -9.73 -3.30
N GLN A 75 -13.74 -9.98 -2.01
CA GLN A 75 -14.46 -9.09 -1.12
C GLN A 75 -13.51 -8.17 -0.36
N SER A 76 -13.68 -6.85 -0.50
CA SER A 76 -12.94 -5.83 0.24
C SER A 76 -13.38 -5.76 1.70
N GLY A 77 -12.54 -6.31 2.59
CA GLY A 77 -12.82 -6.31 4.03
C GLY A 77 -14.05 -7.13 4.43
N TRP A 78 -14.34 -7.14 5.72
CA TRP A 78 -15.52 -7.82 6.27
C TRP A 78 -16.48 -6.86 7.01
N ALA A 79 -16.11 -5.59 7.14
CA ALA A 79 -16.85 -4.60 7.93
C ALA A 79 -17.86 -3.79 7.11
N TYR A 80 -17.74 -3.80 5.80
CA TYR A 80 -18.57 -2.97 4.92
C TYR A 80 -19.86 -3.70 4.54
N PRO A 81 -21.04 -3.16 4.92
CA PRO A 81 -22.35 -3.78 4.63
C PRO A 81 -22.58 -4.13 3.17
N ALA A 82 -22.21 -3.23 2.24
CA ALA A 82 -22.37 -3.48 0.79
C ALA A 82 -21.63 -4.73 0.33
N PHE A 83 -20.35 -4.85 0.68
CA PHE A 83 -19.51 -5.96 0.21
C PHE A 83 -19.81 -7.26 0.96
N SER A 84 -20.22 -7.15 2.23
CA SER A 84 -20.61 -8.31 3.05
C SER A 84 -21.91 -8.95 2.53
N SER A 85 -22.93 -8.15 2.18
CA SER A 85 -24.17 -8.66 1.62
C SER A 85 -23.96 -9.33 0.26
N LEU A 86 -23.15 -8.74 -0.62
CA LEU A 86 -22.75 -9.37 -1.89
C LEU A 86 -22.04 -10.72 -1.67
N GLY A 87 -21.14 -10.80 -0.70
CA GLY A 87 -20.47 -12.04 -0.33
C GLY A 87 -21.39 -13.09 0.27
N ASP A 88 -22.43 -12.66 1.03
CA ASP A 88 -23.46 -13.57 1.56
C ASP A 88 -24.27 -14.20 0.42
N GLU A 89 -24.69 -13.44 -0.59
CA GLU A 89 -25.38 -13.95 -1.77
C GLU A 89 -24.50 -14.92 -2.57
N VAL A 90 -23.21 -14.64 -2.75
CA VAL A 90 -22.27 -15.57 -3.42
C VAL A 90 -22.20 -16.91 -2.68
N ARG A 91 -22.09 -16.88 -1.35
CA ARG A 91 -22.06 -18.12 -0.56
C ARG A 91 -23.38 -18.87 -0.62
N ALA A 92 -24.50 -18.15 -0.59
CA ALA A 92 -25.82 -18.77 -0.71
C ALA A 92 -26.03 -19.47 -2.06
N ALA A 93 -25.41 -18.95 -3.13
CA ALA A 93 -25.41 -19.55 -4.46
C ALA A 93 -24.35 -20.67 -4.63
N GLY A 94 -23.59 -21.02 -3.57
CA GLY A 94 -22.54 -22.06 -3.63
C GLY A 94 -21.17 -21.56 -4.09
N GLY A 95 -21.04 -20.27 -4.42
CA GLY A 95 -19.78 -19.63 -4.80
C GLY A 95 -18.81 -19.48 -3.63
N LYS A 96 -17.61 -19.01 -3.92
CA LYS A 96 -16.52 -18.85 -2.96
C LYS A 96 -16.14 -17.37 -2.80
N VAL A 97 -15.81 -16.97 -1.57
CA VAL A 97 -15.39 -15.60 -1.27
C VAL A 97 -13.93 -15.60 -0.84
N CYS A 98 -13.11 -14.79 -1.54
CA CYS A 98 -11.75 -14.45 -1.15
C CYS A 98 -11.78 -13.09 -0.44
N LEU A 99 -11.28 -13.05 0.79
CA LEU A 99 -11.17 -11.80 1.56
C LEU A 99 -9.94 -11.00 1.11
N LEU A 100 -10.13 -9.77 0.67
CA LEU A 100 -9.07 -8.77 0.54
C LEU A 100 -8.84 -8.13 1.92
N MET A 101 -7.77 -8.49 2.60
CA MET A 101 -7.48 -8.06 3.96
C MET A 101 -6.23 -7.18 4.00
N ASP A 102 -6.41 -5.88 4.12
CA ASP A 102 -5.35 -4.86 4.09
C ASP A 102 -4.71 -4.56 5.45
N ASN A 103 -5.18 -5.19 6.52
CA ASN A 103 -4.63 -5.00 7.85
C ASN A 103 -3.25 -5.65 8.00
N ASN A 104 -2.37 -5.00 8.78
CA ASN A 104 -1.08 -5.52 9.16
C ASN A 104 -1.05 -6.05 10.60
N TRP A 105 -0.06 -6.88 10.88
CA TRP A 105 0.24 -7.29 12.25
C TRP A 105 0.81 -6.12 13.06
N ARG A 106 0.17 -5.80 14.20
CA ARG A 106 0.62 -4.79 15.17
C ARG A 106 0.99 -5.41 16.52
N GLY A 107 0.44 -6.58 16.82
CA GLY A 107 0.61 -7.23 18.13
C GLY A 107 -0.09 -6.48 19.26
N ASP A 108 -1.11 -5.69 18.97
CA ASP A 108 -1.88 -4.92 19.94
C ASP A 108 -3.01 -5.76 20.57
N LEU A 109 -3.54 -5.27 21.70
CA LEU A 109 -4.64 -5.95 22.44
C LEU A 109 -5.87 -6.14 21.54
N ARG A 110 -6.16 -5.20 20.65
CA ARG A 110 -7.31 -5.30 19.74
C ARG A 110 -7.19 -6.52 18.82
N GLN A 111 -5.99 -6.80 18.31
CA GLN A 111 -5.74 -7.99 17.49
C GLN A 111 -5.76 -9.27 18.34
N MET A 112 -5.25 -9.21 19.58
CA MET A 112 -5.29 -10.35 20.49
C MET A 112 -6.75 -10.77 20.81
N PHE A 113 -7.60 -9.83 21.19
CA PHE A 113 -9.02 -10.10 21.47
C PHE A 113 -9.86 -10.31 20.20
N GLY A 114 -9.47 -9.73 19.07
CA GLY A 114 -10.14 -9.90 17.78
C GLY A 114 -9.98 -11.30 17.16
N ALA A 115 -8.89 -12.01 17.50
CA ALA A 115 -8.61 -13.32 16.90
C ALA A 115 -9.68 -14.38 17.25
N PRO A 116 -10.13 -14.58 18.50
CA PRO A 116 -11.21 -15.51 18.82
C PRO A 116 -12.51 -15.17 18.06
N TRP A 117 -12.87 -13.88 18.02
CA TRP A 117 -14.05 -13.42 17.29
C TRP A 117 -13.96 -13.77 15.79
N TYR A 118 -12.81 -13.47 15.15
CA TYR A 118 -12.61 -13.80 13.74
C TYR A 118 -12.71 -15.30 13.49
N ARG A 119 -12.08 -16.12 14.33
CA ARG A 119 -12.09 -17.60 14.22
C ARG A 119 -13.50 -18.17 14.30
N ILE A 120 -14.35 -17.61 15.15
CA ILE A 120 -15.71 -18.10 15.38
C ILE A 120 -16.66 -17.59 14.27
N PHE A 121 -16.64 -16.30 13.96
CA PHE A 121 -17.68 -15.66 13.17
C PHE A 121 -17.29 -15.37 11.72
N GLN A 122 -15.99 -15.21 11.40
CA GLN A 122 -15.57 -14.77 10.08
C GLN A 122 -14.83 -15.85 9.28
N ARG A 123 -14.02 -16.67 9.94
CA ARG A 123 -13.13 -17.63 9.25
C ARG A 123 -13.85 -18.53 8.24
N ARG A 124 -15.07 -18.98 8.57
CA ARG A 124 -15.86 -19.87 7.71
C ARG A 124 -16.48 -19.19 6.50
N LYS A 125 -16.53 -17.84 6.53
CA LYS A 125 -17.11 -17.05 5.43
C LYS A 125 -16.16 -16.90 4.25
N PHE A 126 -14.86 -17.10 4.46
CA PHE A 126 -13.83 -16.86 3.46
C PHE A 126 -13.09 -18.16 3.13
N ALA A 127 -13.12 -18.53 1.85
CA ALA A 127 -12.39 -19.69 1.33
C ALA A 127 -10.89 -19.40 1.16
N ALA A 128 -10.54 -18.12 0.89
CA ALA A 128 -9.18 -17.63 0.73
C ALA A 128 -9.04 -16.25 1.38
N VAL A 129 -7.79 -15.86 1.68
CA VAL A 129 -7.43 -14.52 2.16
C VAL A 129 -6.27 -14.00 1.31
N PHE A 130 -6.43 -12.82 0.73
CA PHE A 130 -5.42 -12.15 -0.06
C PHE A 130 -4.93 -10.93 0.71
N VAL A 131 -3.66 -10.88 1.01
CA VAL A 131 -3.01 -9.87 1.87
C VAL A 131 -1.95 -9.08 1.10
N PRO A 132 -1.60 -7.86 1.56
CA PRO A 132 -0.56 -7.06 0.91
C PRO A 132 0.80 -7.75 0.87
N GLY A 133 1.25 -8.36 1.98
CA GLY A 133 2.54 -9.01 2.09
C GLY A 133 2.75 -9.67 3.45
N LYS A 134 3.99 -9.86 3.87
CA LYS A 134 4.41 -10.65 5.06
C LYS A 134 3.71 -10.27 6.35
N SER A 135 3.54 -8.95 6.60
CA SER A 135 2.86 -8.48 7.81
C SER A 135 1.38 -8.86 7.84
N GLY A 136 0.69 -8.78 6.68
CA GLY A 136 -0.68 -9.26 6.50
C GLY A 136 -0.80 -10.78 6.67
N ARG A 137 0.14 -11.56 6.10
CA ARG A 137 0.20 -13.02 6.28
C ARG A 137 0.33 -13.40 7.75
N ARG A 138 1.20 -12.70 8.49
CA ARG A 138 1.35 -12.93 9.95
C ARG A 138 0.03 -12.71 10.69
N LEU A 139 -0.72 -11.67 10.34
CA LEU A 139 -2.03 -11.40 10.93
C LEU A 139 -3.05 -12.47 10.55
N ALA A 140 -3.11 -12.89 9.29
CA ALA A 140 -4.02 -13.95 8.83
C ALA A 140 -3.76 -15.28 9.56
N ARG A 141 -2.48 -15.67 9.73
CA ARG A 141 -2.09 -16.82 10.56
C ARG A 141 -2.55 -16.68 12.01
N TRP A 142 -2.38 -15.50 12.60
CA TRP A 142 -2.85 -15.22 13.96
C TRP A 142 -4.37 -15.39 14.09
N TYR A 143 -5.11 -15.01 13.06
CA TYR A 143 -6.55 -15.25 12.97
C TYR A 143 -6.92 -16.72 12.67
N GLY A 144 -5.95 -17.59 12.52
CA GLY A 144 -6.14 -19.03 12.32
C GLY A 144 -6.47 -19.41 10.88
N VAL A 145 -6.12 -18.58 9.90
CA VAL A 145 -6.20 -18.93 8.48
C VAL A 145 -5.01 -19.83 8.15
N PRO A 146 -5.23 -21.01 7.56
CA PRO A 146 -4.17 -21.92 7.11
C PRO A 146 -3.33 -21.29 5.99
N ASP A 147 -2.03 -21.57 5.94
CA ASP A 147 -1.10 -20.98 4.98
C ASP A 147 -1.45 -21.21 3.52
N GLU A 148 -2.00 -22.38 3.21
CA GLU A 148 -2.45 -22.73 1.86
C GLU A 148 -3.66 -21.92 1.38
N ARG A 149 -4.29 -21.16 2.28
CA ARG A 149 -5.40 -20.23 1.99
C ARG A 149 -5.01 -18.76 2.07
N ILE A 150 -3.70 -18.44 2.18
CA ILE A 150 -3.20 -17.08 2.27
C ILE A 150 -2.33 -16.78 1.06
N TRP A 151 -2.71 -15.76 0.27
CA TRP A 151 -1.94 -15.23 -0.84
C TRP A 151 -1.39 -13.85 -0.50
N GLU A 152 -0.21 -13.54 -0.98
CA GLU A 152 0.44 -12.23 -0.87
C GLU A 152 0.44 -11.49 -2.21
N GLY A 153 0.71 -10.17 -2.18
CA GLY A 153 0.78 -9.34 -3.38
C GLY A 153 -0.50 -8.58 -3.69
N MET A 154 -1.41 -8.42 -2.69
CA MET A 154 -2.64 -7.65 -2.87
C MET A 154 -2.39 -6.19 -3.24
N TYR A 155 -1.25 -5.62 -2.81
CA TYR A 155 -0.86 -4.25 -3.13
C TYR A 155 0.44 -4.20 -3.91
N GLY A 156 0.47 -3.34 -4.93
CA GLY A 156 1.68 -3.07 -5.69
C GLY A 156 1.59 -1.78 -6.48
N ALA A 157 2.68 -1.04 -6.52
CA ALA A 157 2.82 0.13 -7.38
C ALA A 157 3.02 -0.29 -8.84
N ASP A 158 2.64 0.58 -9.76
CA ASP A 158 2.75 0.32 -11.20
C ASP A 158 4.16 0.64 -11.71
N PRO A 159 4.93 -0.35 -12.18
CA PRO A 159 6.28 -0.13 -12.69
C PRO A 159 6.34 0.71 -13.98
N SER A 160 5.22 0.95 -14.65
CA SER A 160 5.18 1.88 -15.78
C SER A 160 5.26 3.36 -15.35
N ILE A 161 4.94 3.64 -14.09
CA ILE A 161 5.02 4.97 -13.49
C ILE A 161 6.24 5.09 -12.58
N PHE A 162 6.44 4.08 -11.73
CA PHE A 162 7.49 4.02 -10.72
C PHE A 162 8.55 3.02 -11.17
N PHE A 163 9.66 3.50 -11.65
CA PHE A 163 10.78 2.71 -12.15
C PHE A 163 12.10 3.34 -11.75
N ALA A 164 13.18 2.58 -11.85
CA ALA A 164 14.51 3.00 -11.43
C ALA A 164 14.95 4.32 -12.10
N GLY A 165 15.30 5.30 -11.28
CA GLY A 165 15.89 6.56 -11.71
C GLY A 165 17.39 6.44 -11.95
N PRO A 166 18.13 7.57 -12.09
CA PRO A 166 19.57 7.57 -12.09
C PRO A 166 20.14 7.01 -10.79
N PRO A 167 21.41 6.55 -10.77
CA PRO A 167 22.10 6.16 -9.54
C PRO A 167 22.01 7.22 -8.44
N LEU A 168 21.97 6.78 -7.17
CA LEU A 168 21.71 7.69 -6.04
C LEU A 168 22.77 8.80 -5.89
N ASP A 169 24.03 8.52 -6.20
CA ASP A 169 25.11 9.50 -6.16
C ASP A 169 24.97 10.63 -7.20
N GLN A 170 24.25 10.38 -8.29
CA GLN A 170 23.94 11.36 -9.34
C GLN A 170 22.69 12.19 -9.04
N ARG A 171 21.91 11.83 -8.03
CA ARG A 171 20.69 12.55 -7.66
C ARG A 171 21.01 13.75 -6.75
N PRO A 172 20.19 14.81 -6.80
CA PRO A 172 20.22 15.86 -5.77
C PRO A 172 20.08 15.27 -4.36
N LYS A 173 20.69 15.91 -3.37
CA LYS A 173 20.59 15.52 -1.95
C LYS A 173 19.20 15.90 -1.40
N ARG A 174 18.20 15.09 -1.74
CA ARG A 174 16.79 15.30 -1.40
C ARG A 174 16.23 14.18 -0.55
N ILE A 175 15.50 14.57 0.49
CA ILE A 175 14.63 13.73 1.28
C ILE A 175 13.21 14.01 0.80
N LEU A 176 12.51 12.97 0.37
CA LEU A 176 11.13 13.06 -0.12
C LEU A 176 10.16 12.47 0.89
N PHE A 177 9.12 13.21 1.20
CA PHE A 177 7.93 12.72 1.91
C PHE A 177 6.71 12.84 1.00
N VAL A 178 5.92 11.77 0.88
CA VAL A 178 4.65 11.76 0.16
C VAL A 178 3.56 11.20 1.08
N GLY A 179 2.55 11.99 1.38
CA GLY A 179 1.45 11.56 2.24
C GLY A 179 0.60 12.70 2.79
N GLN A 180 -0.53 12.34 3.40
CA GLN A 180 -1.40 13.32 4.05
C GLN A 180 -0.67 14.03 5.21
N TYR A 181 -0.92 15.33 5.38
CA TYR A 181 -0.40 16.11 6.50
C TYR A 181 -1.33 15.95 7.71
N VAL A 182 -1.27 14.76 8.32
CA VAL A 182 -2.04 14.37 9.50
C VAL A 182 -1.12 13.79 10.57
N GLU A 183 -1.57 13.78 11.82
CA GLU A 183 -0.75 13.33 12.97
C GLU A 183 -0.18 11.92 12.78
N ARG A 184 -1.00 11.01 12.30
CA ARG A 184 -0.59 9.61 12.04
C ARG A 184 0.62 9.52 11.11
N LYS A 185 0.80 10.45 10.17
CA LYS A 185 1.91 10.48 9.20
C LYS A 185 3.17 11.18 9.72
N GLN A 186 3.10 11.86 10.87
CA GLN A 186 4.25 12.48 11.55
C GLN A 186 5.05 13.46 10.67
N CYS A 187 4.39 14.18 9.76
CA CYS A 187 5.02 15.11 8.83
C CYS A 187 5.76 16.27 9.55
N VAL A 188 5.17 16.81 10.63
CA VAL A 188 5.78 17.86 11.46
C VAL A 188 7.02 17.33 12.18
N GLN A 189 6.97 16.12 12.70
CA GLN A 189 8.09 15.47 13.40
C GLN A 189 9.24 15.15 12.44
N LEU A 190 8.95 14.79 11.19
CA LEU A 190 9.97 14.62 10.15
C LEU A 190 10.72 15.94 9.89
N ALA A 191 9.98 17.03 9.74
CA ALA A 191 10.59 18.35 9.55
C ALA A 191 11.47 18.75 10.74
N ARG A 192 11.01 18.50 11.98
CA ARG A 192 11.81 18.73 13.20
C ARG A 192 13.05 17.84 13.27
N ALA A 193 12.94 16.55 12.92
CA ALA A 193 14.08 15.64 12.86
C ALA A 193 15.12 16.12 11.82
N PHE A 194 14.68 16.53 10.63
CA PHE A 194 15.55 17.11 9.62
C PHE A 194 16.28 18.37 10.14
N LEU A 195 15.54 19.31 10.75
CA LEU A 195 16.11 20.53 11.27
C LEU A 195 17.16 20.28 12.37
N SER A 196 16.98 19.25 13.20
CA SER A 196 17.94 18.92 14.26
C SER A 196 19.29 18.44 13.75
N VAL A 197 19.39 18.01 12.48
CA VAL A 197 20.64 17.57 11.83
C VAL A 197 21.02 18.41 10.62
N ALA A 198 20.25 19.47 10.36
CA ALA A 198 20.40 20.30 9.16
C ALA A 198 21.77 20.95 9.01
N ASP A 199 22.43 21.33 10.11
CA ASP A 199 23.76 21.94 10.08
C ASP A 199 24.84 20.95 9.66
N SER A 200 24.65 19.66 9.99
CA SER A 200 25.52 18.57 9.50
C SER A 200 25.25 18.21 8.04
N LEU A 201 24.12 18.63 7.49
CA LEU A 201 23.65 18.30 6.15
C LEU A 201 23.38 19.56 5.29
N PRO A 202 24.37 20.45 5.04
CA PRO A 202 24.16 21.77 4.45
C PRO A 202 23.54 21.76 3.05
N GLU A 203 23.79 20.71 2.26
CA GLU A 203 23.28 20.58 0.88
C GLU A 203 21.96 19.84 0.76
N TRP A 204 21.45 19.27 1.87
CA TRP A 204 20.22 18.50 1.85
C TRP A 204 18.98 19.38 1.96
N LYS A 205 17.94 18.97 1.24
CA LYS A 205 16.58 19.55 1.30
C LYS A 205 15.57 18.46 1.64
N LEU A 206 14.52 18.87 2.38
CA LEU A 206 13.32 18.08 2.63
C LEU A 206 12.20 18.60 1.73
N GLU A 207 11.71 17.76 0.82
CA GLU A 207 10.56 18.05 -0.04
C GLU A 207 9.37 17.21 0.41
N MET A 208 8.25 17.86 0.65
CA MET A 208 7.04 17.24 1.19
C MET A 208 5.87 17.48 0.24
N TYR A 209 5.17 16.41 -0.12
CA TYR A 209 4.02 16.45 -1.03
C TYR A 209 2.80 15.82 -0.39
N GLY A 210 1.68 16.56 -0.38
CA GLY A 210 0.43 16.10 0.19
C GLY A 210 -0.53 17.20 0.56
N SER A 211 -1.55 16.85 1.34
CA SER A 211 -2.52 17.79 1.88
C SER A 211 -2.99 17.34 3.27
N GLY A 212 -3.48 18.26 4.06
CA GLY A 212 -4.05 17.95 5.37
C GLY A 212 -3.91 19.10 6.37
N PRO A 213 -4.58 18.98 7.52
CA PRO A 213 -4.72 20.06 8.49
C PRO A 213 -3.41 20.47 9.18
N LEU A 214 -2.38 19.60 9.16
CA LEU A 214 -1.09 19.93 9.79
C LEU A 214 -0.12 20.68 8.87
N LYS A 215 -0.53 21.08 7.66
CA LYS A 215 0.33 21.79 6.72
C LYS A 215 0.97 23.03 7.35
N GLU A 216 0.15 23.86 8.01
CA GLU A 216 0.57 25.11 8.63
C GLU A 216 1.42 24.93 9.91
N LEU A 217 1.50 23.71 10.44
CA LEU A 217 2.33 23.36 11.59
C LEU A 217 3.72 22.85 11.20
N ILE A 218 3.97 22.63 9.90
CA ILE A 218 5.29 22.25 9.39
C ILE A 218 6.21 23.48 9.50
N PRO A 219 7.40 23.36 10.12
CA PRO A 219 8.32 24.48 10.27
C PRO A 219 8.71 25.12 8.95
N ILE A 220 8.65 26.44 8.89
CA ILE A 220 9.10 27.25 7.74
C ILE A 220 10.64 27.33 7.79
N HIS A 221 11.31 26.85 6.73
CA HIS A 221 12.76 26.88 6.64
C HIS A 221 13.20 26.85 5.16
N PRO A 222 14.28 27.55 4.73
CA PRO A 222 14.71 27.62 3.32
C PRO A 222 15.01 26.27 2.66
N ARG A 223 15.29 25.23 3.48
CA ARG A 223 15.57 23.86 3.01
C ARG A 223 14.41 22.88 3.21
N ILE A 224 13.21 23.38 3.57
CA ILE A 224 11.98 22.58 3.66
C ILE A 224 10.98 23.15 2.66
N GLU A 225 10.60 22.34 1.69
CA GLU A 225 9.62 22.68 0.66
C GLU A 225 8.32 21.92 0.92
N VAL A 226 7.22 22.64 1.21
CA VAL A 226 5.91 22.04 1.53
C VAL A 226 4.96 22.27 0.36
N ASN A 227 4.66 21.20 -0.36
CA ASN A 227 3.88 21.23 -1.58
C ASN A 227 2.47 20.63 -1.36
N GLY A 228 1.58 20.86 -2.34
CA GLY A 228 0.25 20.29 -2.38
C GLY A 228 0.20 18.82 -2.81
N PHE A 229 -1.02 18.29 -2.95
CA PHE A 229 -1.26 16.96 -3.51
C PHE A 229 -0.80 16.90 -4.97
N VAL A 230 -0.20 15.78 -5.34
CA VAL A 230 0.29 15.49 -6.71
C VAL A 230 -0.28 14.15 -7.15
N GLN A 231 -0.74 14.08 -8.40
CA GLN A 231 -1.26 12.83 -8.99
C GLN A 231 -0.15 11.79 -9.19
N PRO A 232 -0.46 10.48 -9.13
CA PRO A 232 0.54 9.40 -9.21
C PRO A 232 1.49 9.50 -10.42
N GLU A 233 0.99 9.93 -11.58
CA GLU A 233 1.79 10.05 -12.79
C GLU A 233 2.96 11.05 -12.66
N GLN A 234 2.76 12.10 -11.87
CA GLN A 234 3.79 13.12 -11.60
C GLN A 234 4.73 12.70 -10.47
N LEU A 235 4.25 11.87 -9.53
CA LEU A 235 5.06 11.39 -8.39
C LEU A 235 6.27 10.58 -8.83
N GLY A 236 6.18 9.82 -9.92
CA GLY A 236 7.29 9.01 -10.41
C GLY A 236 8.58 9.82 -10.65
N ALA A 237 8.48 11.04 -11.18
CA ALA A 237 9.63 11.92 -11.38
C ALA A 237 10.24 12.40 -10.06
N LEU A 238 9.39 12.70 -9.06
CA LEU A 238 9.83 13.11 -7.73
C LEU A 238 10.61 12.01 -7.02
N TYR A 239 10.11 10.78 -7.03
CA TYR A 239 10.84 9.64 -6.47
C TYR A 239 12.17 9.40 -7.18
N ARG A 240 12.22 9.47 -8.52
CA ARG A 240 13.47 9.28 -9.28
C ARG A 240 14.51 10.37 -9.02
N SER A 241 14.10 11.56 -8.56
CA SER A 241 15.02 12.64 -8.22
C SER A 241 15.45 12.64 -6.75
N ALA A 242 14.80 11.89 -5.86
CA ALA A 242 15.14 11.86 -4.45
C ALA A 242 16.17 10.78 -4.13
N ARG A 243 17.08 11.05 -3.18
CA ARG A 243 18.00 10.04 -2.64
C ARG A 243 17.33 9.23 -1.53
N ILE A 244 16.63 9.89 -0.62
CA ILE A 244 15.98 9.26 0.54
C ILE A 244 14.49 9.51 0.45
N PHE A 245 13.70 8.45 0.57
CA PHE A 245 12.28 8.53 0.84
C PHE A 245 12.02 8.31 2.32
N ALA A 246 11.23 9.19 2.97
CA ALA A 246 10.93 9.13 4.39
C ALA A 246 9.44 8.90 4.64
N LEU A 247 9.08 7.86 5.42
CA LEU A 247 7.73 7.62 5.90
C LEU A 247 7.75 7.36 7.42
N PRO A 248 7.51 8.39 8.25
CA PRO A 248 7.64 8.27 9.70
C PRO A 248 6.33 7.88 10.42
N SER A 249 5.38 7.27 9.74
CA SER A 249 4.04 7.03 10.23
C SER A 249 4.00 6.31 11.60
N LEU A 250 3.10 6.74 12.50
CA LEU A 250 2.80 6.04 13.76
C LEU A 250 2.07 4.72 13.53
N SER A 251 1.34 4.62 12.44
CA SER A 251 0.62 3.41 12.03
C SER A 251 0.39 3.44 10.53
N GLU A 252 0.80 2.38 9.85
CA GLU A 252 0.60 2.23 8.41
C GLU A 252 0.34 0.75 8.10
N ALA A 253 -0.85 0.44 7.61
CA ALA A 253 -1.23 -0.95 7.33
C ALA A 253 -0.31 -1.56 6.27
N TRP A 254 -0.03 -0.81 5.20
CA TRP A 254 0.92 -1.20 4.16
C TRP A 254 1.90 -0.07 3.86
N GLY A 255 1.43 1.04 3.29
CA GLY A 255 2.27 2.13 2.84
C GLY A 255 2.78 1.90 1.42
N LEU A 256 1.88 1.93 0.44
CA LEU A 256 2.21 1.74 -0.99
C LEU A 256 3.32 2.67 -1.47
N VAL A 257 3.40 3.88 -0.95
CA VAL A 257 4.45 4.87 -1.22
C VAL A 257 5.87 4.36 -0.93
N VAL A 258 6.03 3.36 -0.05
CA VAL A 258 7.33 2.68 0.18
C VAL A 258 7.72 1.84 -1.03
N HIS A 259 6.75 1.15 -1.62
CA HIS A 259 6.97 0.37 -2.85
C HIS A 259 7.30 1.28 -4.04
N GLU A 260 6.58 2.40 -4.18
CA GLU A 260 6.83 3.43 -5.20
C GLU A 260 8.28 3.96 -5.11
N ALA A 261 8.72 4.29 -3.88
CA ALA A 261 10.07 4.74 -3.61
C ALA A 261 11.13 3.66 -3.89
N ALA A 262 10.86 2.41 -3.50
CA ALA A 262 11.76 1.29 -3.73
C ALA A 262 11.92 0.97 -5.21
N LEU A 263 10.82 0.91 -6.00
CA LEU A 263 10.87 0.78 -7.46
C LEU A 263 11.69 1.89 -8.12
N SER A 264 11.62 3.09 -7.57
CA SER A 264 12.38 4.25 -8.06
C SER A 264 13.85 4.25 -7.60
N GLY A 265 14.26 3.28 -6.77
CA GLY A 265 15.64 3.09 -6.31
C GLY A 265 16.04 4.01 -5.14
N CYS A 266 15.10 4.56 -4.36
CA CYS A 266 15.41 5.39 -3.19
C CYS A 266 15.98 4.57 -2.03
N GLN A 267 16.82 5.20 -1.18
CA GLN A 267 17.01 4.75 0.19
C GLN A 267 15.73 5.00 0.99
N LEU A 268 15.44 4.16 1.98
CA LEU A 268 14.20 4.17 2.74
C LEU A 268 14.44 4.53 4.21
N LEU A 269 13.86 5.63 4.68
CA LEU A 269 13.80 6.01 6.10
C LEU A 269 12.40 5.70 6.64
N LEU A 270 12.26 4.63 7.41
CA LEU A 270 10.96 4.09 7.78
C LEU A 270 10.79 3.92 9.28
N SER A 271 9.59 4.19 9.81
CA SER A 271 9.25 3.79 11.18
C SER A 271 8.99 2.28 11.28
N GLU A 272 9.10 1.73 12.48
CA GLU A 272 8.79 0.32 12.77
C GLU A 272 7.33 -0.05 12.52
N ALA A 273 6.43 0.93 12.50
CA ALA A 273 4.98 0.72 12.36
C ALA A 273 4.51 0.51 10.91
N ILE A 274 5.40 0.50 9.93
CA ILE A 274 5.04 0.37 8.52
C ILE A 274 4.96 -1.12 8.14
N GLY A 275 3.80 -1.55 7.62
CA GLY A 275 3.57 -2.95 7.26
C GLY A 275 4.48 -3.44 6.13
N SER A 276 4.64 -2.66 5.07
CA SER A 276 5.44 -3.00 3.88
C SER A 276 6.96 -3.00 4.12
N ARG A 277 7.45 -2.49 5.26
CA ARG A 277 8.88 -2.54 5.57
C ARG A 277 9.44 -3.96 5.60
N GLN A 278 8.62 -4.96 5.96
CA GLN A 278 9.05 -6.36 6.00
C GLN A 278 9.29 -6.95 4.61
N ASP A 279 8.75 -6.30 3.59
CA ASP A 279 8.85 -6.72 2.19
C ASP A 279 9.90 -5.91 1.42
N PHE A 280 10.04 -4.61 1.72
CA PHE A 280 10.87 -3.69 0.93
C PHE A 280 12.10 -3.14 1.64
N ALA A 281 12.20 -3.21 2.99
CA ALA A 281 13.37 -2.75 3.71
C ALA A 281 14.38 -3.88 3.97
N THR A 282 15.63 -3.63 3.60
CA THR A 282 16.79 -4.48 3.88
C THR A 282 17.86 -3.66 4.62
N SER A 283 18.88 -4.33 5.15
CA SER A 283 20.03 -3.63 5.77
C SER A 283 20.82 -2.78 4.78
N ALA A 284 20.72 -3.06 3.47
CA ALA A 284 21.41 -2.32 2.42
C ALA A 284 20.69 -1.03 2.00
N ASN A 285 19.34 -1.05 1.96
CA ASN A 285 18.57 0.06 1.38
C ASN A 285 17.80 0.90 2.40
N ALA A 286 17.72 0.49 3.67
CA ALA A 286 16.84 1.13 4.63
C ALA A 286 17.49 1.39 5.99
N ALA A 287 17.06 2.49 6.63
CA ALA A 287 17.20 2.71 8.05
C ALA A 287 15.81 2.71 8.69
N VAL A 288 15.59 1.80 9.64
CA VAL A 288 14.34 1.67 10.38
C VAL A 288 14.55 2.25 11.78
N PHE A 289 13.66 3.16 12.18
CA PHE A 289 13.74 3.83 13.47
C PHE A 289 12.52 3.54 14.35
N ARG A 290 12.66 3.74 15.66
CA ARG A 290 11.61 3.55 16.65
C ARG A 290 10.45 4.48 16.37
N THR A 291 9.25 3.93 16.25
CA THR A 291 8.01 4.69 15.97
C THR A 291 7.78 5.81 17.00
N GLY A 292 7.56 7.03 16.50
CA GLY A 292 7.33 8.21 17.34
C GLY A 292 8.58 8.84 17.96
N ASP A 293 9.76 8.24 17.79
CA ASP A 293 11.02 8.75 18.33
C ASP A 293 11.76 9.65 17.33
N VAL A 294 11.62 10.97 17.52
CA VAL A 294 12.23 11.99 16.66
C VAL A 294 13.76 11.92 16.68
N ARG A 295 14.37 11.58 17.82
CA ARG A 295 15.83 11.46 17.92
C ARG A 295 16.35 10.25 17.14
N SER A 296 15.68 9.12 17.28
CA SER A 296 15.98 7.91 16.49
C SER A 296 15.80 8.14 14.99
N MET A 297 14.76 8.90 14.61
CA MET A 297 14.51 9.30 13.21
C MET A 297 15.67 10.18 12.68
N ALA A 298 16.08 11.20 13.44
CA ALA A 298 17.18 12.10 13.05
C ALA A 298 18.52 11.35 12.89
N ALA A 299 18.86 10.46 13.84
CA ALA A 299 20.06 9.64 13.74
C ALA A 299 20.04 8.69 12.53
N SER A 300 18.89 8.08 12.24
CA SER A 300 18.70 7.22 11.07
C SER A 300 18.78 8.00 9.77
N LEU A 301 18.24 9.23 9.73
CA LEU A 301 18.36 10.12 8.60
C LEU A 301 19.82 10.50 8.33
N LEU A 302 20.57 10.89 9.36
CA LEU A 302 21.97 11.25 9.25
C LEU A 302 22.78 10.08 8.68
N LYS A 303 22.58 8.86 9.20
CA LYS A 303 23.21 7.65 8.71
C LYS A 303 22.99 7.42 7.22
N LEU A 304 21.76 7.60 6.72
CA LEU A 304 21.46 7.43 5.27
C LEU A 304 22.07 8.56 4.45
N ALA A 305 22.05 9.78 4.95
CA ALA A 305 22.54 10.96 4.24
C ALA A 305 24.08 10.96 4.06
N GLU A 306 24.80 10.39 5.01
CA GLU A 306 26.28 10.28 5.03
C GLU A 306 26.79 8.98 4.39
N ALA A 307 25.89 8.15 3.81
CA ALA A 307 26.30 6.90 3.20
C ALA A 307 27.32 7.13 2.05
N PRO A 308 28.45 6.41 2.04
CA PRO A 308 29.45 6.52 0.97
C PRO A 308 28.90 5.96 -0.36
N THR A 309 29.52 6.35 -1.47
CA THR A 309 29.07 6.02 -2.85
C THR A 309 28.87 4.51 -3.04
N GLU A 310 29.73 3.68 -2.49
CA GLU A 310 29.59 2.22 -2.58
C GLU A 310 28.29 1.73 -1.92
N GLN A 311 27.94 2.25 -0.74
CA GLN A 311 26.69 1.92 -0.06
C GLN A 311 25.47 2.48 -0.81
N LEU A 312 25.59 3.64 -1.45
CA LEU A 312 24.53 4.19 -2.30
C LEU A 312 24.22 3.25 -3.49
N SER A 313 25.25 2.69 -4.12
CA SER A 313 25.09 1.74 -5.22
C SER A 313 24.39 0.45 -4.77
N LEU A 314 24.81 -0.09 -3.62
CA LEU A 314 24.17 -1.26 -3.01
C LEU A 314 22.73 -0.97 -2.61
N ALA A 315 22.45 0.18 -2.02
CA ALA A 315 21.11 0.60 -1.63
C ALA A 315 20.15 0.71 -2.83
N PHE A 316 20.61 1.34 -3.91
CA PHE A 316 19.88 1.45 -5.16
C PHE A 316 19.48 0.07 -5.71
N SER A 317 20.47 -0.80 -5.87
CA SER A 317 20.26 -2.15 -6.40
C SER A 317 19.32 -2.98 -5.51
N ALA A 318 19.51 -2.90 -4.20
CA ALA A 318 18.66 -3.60 -3.24
C ALA A 318 17.21 -3.10 -3.28
N SER A 319 16.98 -1.78 -3.35
CA SER A 319 15.63 -1.21 -3.45
C SER A 319 14.89 -1.72 -4.68
N VAL A 320 15.50 -1.62 -5.85
CA VAL A 320 14.90 -2.06 -7.12
C VAL A 320 14.64 -3.57 -7.10
N SER A 321 15.58 -4.36 -6.60
CA SER A 321 15.48 -5.83 -6.55
C SER A 321 14.31 -6.29 -5.69
N VAL A 322 14.18 -5.79 -4.44
CA VAL A 322 13.09 -6.22 -3.56
C VAL A 322 11.72 -5.76 -4.03
N ALA A 323 11.65 -4.61 -4.72
CA ALA A 323 10.40 -4.05 -5.21
C ALA A 323 9.85 -4.79 -6.44
N SER A 324 10.70 -5.43 -7.24
CA SER A 324 10.31 -6.09 -8.51
C SER A 324 9.36 -7.28 -8.32
N SER A 325 9.27 -7.84 -7.13
CA SER A 325 8.41 -8.99 -6.81
C SER A 325 6.92 -8.64 -6.63
N HIS A 326 6.58 -7.35 -6.58
CA HIS A 326 5.23 -6.84 -6.38
C HIS A 326 4.78 -6.04 -7.61
N GLY A 327 3.48 -5.77 -7.70
CA GLY A 327 2.92 -4.94 -8.78
C GLY A 327 1.70 -5.57 -9.44
N PRO A 328 1.18 -4.97 -10.51
CA PRO A 328 -0.04 -5.42 -11.17
C PRO A 328 0.03 -6.87 -11.71
N GLU A 329 1.18 -7.28 -12.23
CA GLU A 329 1.35 -8.64 -12.77
C GLU A 329 1.43 -9.70 -11.66
N ALA A 330 2.09 -9.40 -10.54
CA ALA A 330 2.13 -10.26 -9.36
C ALA A 330 0.73 -10.42 -8.74
N PHE A 331 -0.02 -9.31 -8.64
CA PHE A 331 -1.41 -9.34 -8.21
C PHE A 331 -2.26 -10.24 -9.11
N ALA A 332 -2.14 -10.07 -10.43
CA ALA A 332 -2.90 -10.84 -11.40
C ALA A 332 -2.58 -12.35 -11.31
N ALA A 333 -1.30 -12.70 -11.18
CA ALA A 333 -0.88 -14.09 -11.02
C ALA A 333 -1.47 -14.73 -9.73
N SER A 334 -1.44 -13.98 -8.62
CA SER A 334 -2.05 -14.44 -7.36
C SER A 334 -3.57 -14.58 -7.46
N ALA A 335 -4.24 -13.61 -8.09
CA ALA A 335 -5.70 -13.66 -8.29
C ALA A 335 -6.11 -14.86 -9.18
N GLU A 336 -5.39 -15.13 -10.25
CA GLU A 336 -5.61 -16.29 -11.11
C GLU A 336 -5.40 -17.62 -10.35
N ASP A 337 -4.35 -17.72 -9.53
CA ASP A 337 -4.12 -18.93 -8.71
C ASP A 337 -5.23 -19.12 -7.67
N ILE A 338 -5.71 -18.05 -7.03
CA ILE A 338 -6.86 -18.09 -6.11
C ILE A 338 -8.09 -18.62 -6.84
N VAL A 339 -8.43 -18.04 -7.98
CA VAL A 339 -9.59 -18.45 -8.77
C VAL A 339 -9.49 -19.92 -9.15
N ARG A 340 -8.34 -20.36 -9.66
CA ARG A 340 -8.09 -21.76 -10.05
C ARG A 340 -8.27 -22.72 -8.87
N ARG A 341 -7.70 -22.41 -7.70
CA ARG A 341 -7.78 -23.30 -6.52
C ARG A 341 -9.16 -23.33 -5.86
N LEU A 342 -9.92 -22.24 -5.97
CA LEU A 342 -11.28 -22.20 -5.42
C LEU A 342 -12.30 -22.87 -6.34
N SER A 343 -11.89 -23.25 -7.55
CA SER A 343 -12.73 -23.91 -8.57
C SER A 343 -12.63 -25.43 -8.55
N LEU A 344 -11.63 -25.96 -7.86
CA LEU A 344 -11.42 -27.38 -7.62
C LEU A 344 -12.17 -27.83 -6.37
#